data_054087b15cc46b0a7acc698c94188ff1
#
_entry.id   054087b15cc46b0a7acc698c94188ff1
#
_cell.length_a   1.000
_cell.length_b   1.000
_cell.length_c   1.000
_cell.angle_alpha   90.00
_cell.angle_beta   90.00
_cell.angle_gamma   90.00
#
_symmetry.space_group_name_H-M   'P 1'
#
loop_
_entity.id
_entity.type
_entity.pdbx_description
1 polymer ?
#
loop_
_entity_poly.entity_id
_entity_poly.type
_entity_poly.pdbx_seq_one_letter_code
_entity_poly.pdbx_strand_id
1 'polypeptide(L)'
;YTQDANGNVVQPQEQPWADVADLNFDNETMQQAMIDAMKYWVTEIGIDGYRCDYAEGVPDAFWKKAIAELRTLDNNLLMLAEGGKTSLMNNGFNLLYGWNFHSKLKDYYAGKCSLTDLYAMNTSELEGMPKGTLRLRYSTNHDQASEASPIECYGGERGAMSAFVLTTMLEGIPLIYSSQEVAYPRSLNFFNYGVIDLKSNEVFAQEMAEIIRAYKATSSVR
;
A
#
# COMPACT_ATOMS: atom_id res chain seq x y z
N TYR A 1 0.18 12.61 -23.38
CA TYR A 1 -0.82 13.16 -22.47
C TYR A 1 -2.15 13.29 -23.17
N THR A 2 -3.24 13.20 -22.43
CA THR A 2 -4.59 13.52 -22.87
C THR A 2 -4.72 15.02 -23.08
N GLN A 3 -5.37 15.44 -24.18
CA GLN A 3 -5.53 16.85 -24.54
C GLN A 3 -7.01 17.20 -24.74
N ASP A 4 -7.36 18.45 -24.41
CA ASP A 4 -8.66 19.03 -24.75
C ASP A 4 -8.76 19.39 -26.28
N ALA A 5 -9.92 19.89 -26.69
CA ALA A 5 -10.16 20.29 -28.08
C ALA A 5 -9.23 21.43 -28.59
N ASN A 6 -8.57 22.13 -27.66
CA ASN A 6 -7.63 23.22 -27.97
C ASN A 6 -6.17 22.77 -27.95
N GLY A 7 -5.90 21.47 -27.61
CA GLY A 7 -4.57 20.93 -27.53
C GLY A 7 -3.89 21.13 -26.17
N ASN A 8 -4.60 21.58 -25.14
CA ASN A 8 -4.04 21.73 -23.81
C ASN A 8 -4.04 20.37 -23.09
N VAL A 9 -2.98 20.06 -22.35
CA VAL A 9 -2.91 18.89 -21.48
C VAL A 9 -3.94 19.04 -20.37
N VAL A 10 -4.72 17.98 -20.12
CA VAL A 10 -5.76 17.96 -19.09
C VAL A 10 -5.32 17.15 -17.88
N GLN A 11 -5.97 17.41 -16.74
CA GLN A 11 -5.87 16.59 -15.54
C GLN A 11 -6.82 15.37 -15.64
N PRO A 12 -6.63 14.31 -14.83
CA PRO A 12 -7.57 13.21 -14.72
C PRO A 12 -8.97 13.72 -14.37
N GLN A 13 -9.98 13.32 -15.16
CA GLN A 13 -11.35 13.85 -15.00
C GLN A 13 -12.04 13.37 -13.70
N GLU A 14 -11.66 12.21 -13.21
CA GLU A 14 -12.28 11.60 -12.04
C GLU A 14 -11.65 12.04 -10.72
N GLN A 15 -10.60 12.88 -10.77
CA GLN A 15 -9.85 13.29 -9.58
C GLN A 15 -9.61 14.81 -9.59
N PRO A 16 -9.66 15.44 -8.41
CA PRO A 16 -9.45 16.89 -8.28
C PRO A 16 -7.95 17.28 -8.24
N TRP A 17 -7.09 16.57 -8.94
CA TRP A 17 -5.63 16.74 -8.91
C TRP A 17 -5.16 17.73 -9.98
N ALA A 18 -5.07 18.99 -9.63
CA ALA A 18 -4.69 20.05 -10.56
C ALA A 18 -3.20 20.02 -10.97
N ASP A 19 -2.39 19.29 -10.25
CA ASP A 19 -0.94 19.12 -10.46
C ASP A 19 -0.56 17.81 -11.17
N VAL A 20 -1.55 17.02 -11.59
CA VAL A 20 -1.37 15.76 -12.32
C VAL A 20 -1.82 15.90 -13.75
N ALA A 21 -0.97 15.52 -14.71
CA ALA A 21 -1.29 15.45 -16.13
C ALA A 21 -1.79 14.05 -16.50
N ASP A 22 -2.97 13.96 -17.11
CA ASP A 22 -3.55 12.69 -17.55
C ASP A 22 -2.74 12.07 -18.68
N LEU A 23 -2.46 10.75 -18.56
CA LEU A 23 -1.75 9.98 -19.59
C LEU A 23 -2.75 9.42 -20.60
N ASN A 24 -2.49 9.64 -21.88
CA ASN A 24 -3.31 9.08 -22.95
C ASN A 24 -2.99 7.59 -23.16
N PHE A 25 -3.73 6.71 -22.52
CA PHE A 25 -3.57 5.26 -22.66
C PHE A 25 -4.10 4.70 -23.99
N ASP A 26 -4.76 5.48 -24.85
CA ASP A 26 -5.05 5.07 -26.22
C ASP A 26 -3.81 5.15 -27.12
N ASN A 27 -2.75 5.79 -26.66
CA ASN A 27 -1.47 5.88 -27.38
C ASN A 27 -0.56 4.69 -27.07
N GLU A 28 -0.50 3.74 -28.00
CA GLU A 28 0.33 2.52 -27.84
C GLU A 28 1.83 2.81 -27.67
N THR A 29 2.34 3.89 -28.32
CA THR A 29 3.75 4.28 -28.17
C THR A 29 4.04 4.76 -26.74
N MET A 30 3.12 5.51 -26.12
CA MET A 30 3.24 5.91 -24.72
C MET A 30 3.19 4.67 -23.79
N GLN A 31 2.24 3.76 -24.03
CA GLN A 31 2.16 2.52 -23.26
C GLN A 31 3.49 1.74 -23.33
N GLN A 32 4.04 1.55 -24.53
CA GLN A 32 5.29 0.82 -24.71
C GLN A 32 6.47 1.52 -24.04
N ALA A 33 6.57 2.84 -24.18
CA ALA A 33 7.63 3.61 -23.52
C ALA A 33 7.57 3.49 -21.96
N MET A 34 6.35 3.46 -21.39
CA MET A 34 6.17 3.23 -19.96
C MET A 34 6.62 1.82 -19.56
N ILE A 35 6.24 0.80 -20.34
CA ILE A 35 6.64 -0.59 -20.07
C ILE A 35 8.17 -0.74 -20.19
N ASP A 36 8.80 -0.12 -21.18
CA ASP A 36 10.24 -0.16 -21.38
C ASP A 36 10.98 0.53 -20.21
N ALA A 37 10.45 1.65 -19.73
CA ALA A 37 10.95 2.28 -18.51
C ALA A 37 10.84 1.38 -17.27
N MET A 38 9.72 0.67 -17.12
CA MET A 38 9.57 -0.32 -16.03
C MET A 38 10.57 -1.46 -16.19
N LYS A 39 10.75 -2.00 -17.40
CA LYS A 39 11.75 -3.05 -17.66
C LYS A 39 13.17 -2.61 -17.28
N TYR A 40 13.55 -1.38 -17.61
CA TYR A 40 14.85 -0.82 -17.26
C TYR A 40 15.15 -0.95 -15.76
N TRP A 41 14.20 -0.60 -14.90
CA TRP A 41 14.40 -0.70 -13.46
C TRP A 41 14.58 -2.14 -12.97
N VAL A 42 13.93 -3.10 -13.62
CA VAL A 42 14.10 -4.52 -13.32
C VAL A 42 15.47 -5.02 -13.80
N THR A 43 15.85 -4.72 -15.06
CA THR A 43 17.04 -5.30 -15.68
C THR A 43 18.34 -4.60 -15.29
N GLU A 44 18.32 -3.26 -15.24
CA GLU A 44 19.55 -2.48 -15.04
C GLU A 44 19.76 -2.12 -13.56
N ILE A 45 18.69 -1.94 -12.80
CA ILE A 45 18.78 -1.54 -11.39
C ILE A 45 18.57 -2.74 -10.46
N GLY A 46 17.84 -3.78 -10.91
CA GLY A 46 17.62 -5.02 -10.17
C GLY A 46 16.60 -4.88 -9.03
N ILE A 47 15.52 -4.14 -9.25
CA ILE A 47 14.42 -4.06 -8.28
C ILE A 47 13.59 -5.35 -8.28
N ASP A 48 13.01 -5.70 -7.13
CA ASP A 48 12.23 -6.92 -6.92
C ASP A 48 10.73 -6.75 -7.21
N GLY A 49 10.29 -5.55 -7.61
CA GLY A 49 8.88 -5.29 -7.92
C GLY A 49 8.49 -3.83 -7.86
N TYR A 50 7.18 -3.58 -7.90
CA TYR A 50 6.60 -2.24 -7.96
C TYR A 50 5.47 -2.05 -6.96
N ARG A 51 5.40 -0.86 -6.40
CA ARG A 51 4.16 -0.27 -5.91
C ARG A 51 3.66 0.70 -6.98
N CYS A 52 2.49 0.40 -7.52
CA CYS A 52 1.88 1.19 -8.58
C CYS A 52 0.85 2.15 -7.98
N ASP A 53 1.17 3.44 -8.06
CA ASP A 53 0.33 4.53 -7.59
C ASP A 53 -0.96 4.60 -8.39
N TYR A 54 -2.09 4.89 -7.72
CA TYR A 54 -3.40 5.06 -8.34
C TYR A 54 -3.74 4.00 -9.41
N ALA A 55 -3.44 2.72 -9.09
CA ALA A 55 -3.55 1.64 -10.06
C ALA A 55 -4.98 1.43 -10.60
N GLU A 56 -6.00 1.84 -9.85
CA GLU A 56 -7.41 1.77 -10.26
C GLU A 56 -7.80 2.77 -11.35
N GLY A 57 -7.04 3.84 -11.52
CA GLY A 57 -7.23 4.85 -12.56
C GLY A 57 -6.53 4.51 -13.88
N VAL A 58 -5.67 3.49 -13.88
CA VAL A 58 -4.96 3.04 -15.09
C VAL A 58 -5.72 1.87 -15.73
N PRO A 59 -5.89 1.85 -17.07
CA PRO A 59 -6.68 0.81 -17.72
C PRO A 59 -6.19 -0.61 -17.47
N ASP A 60 -7.11 -1.53 -17.22
CA ASP A 60 -6.83 -2.96 -16.99
C ASP A 60 -5.99 -3.59 -18.12
N ALA A 61 -6.25 -3.19 -19.38
CA ALA A 61 -5.53 -3.70 -20.55
C ALA A 61 -4.03 -3.35 -20.49
N PHE A 62 -3.69 -2.13 -20.03
CA PHE A 62 -2.30 -1.72 -19.83
C PHE A 62 -1.64 -2.57 -18.76
N TRP A 63 -2.27 -2.75 -17.60
CA TRP A 63 -1.70 -3.57 -16.53
C TRP A 63 -1.46 -5.00 -16.94
N LYS A 64 -2.43 -5.63 -17.64
CA LYS A 64 -2.27 -7.00 -18.15
C LYS A 64 -1.05 -7.12 -19.05
N LYS A 65 -0.88 -6.17 -20.00
CA LYS A 65 0.27 -6.14 -20.91
C LYS A 65 1.57 -5.91 -20.15
N ALA A 66 1.63 -4.85 -19.35
CA ALA A 66 2.83 -4.45 -18.63
C ALA A 66 3.33 -5.55 -17.68
N ILE A 67 2.44 -6.09 -16.84
CA ILE A 67 2.83 -7.12 -15.86
C ILE A 67 3.21 -8.43 -16.56
N ALA A 68 2.52 -8.82 -17.63
CA ALA A 68 2.90 -9.99 -18.41
C ALA A 68 4.32 -9.85 -18.99
N GLU A 69 4.66 -8.68 -19.55
CA GLU A 69 6.00 -8.43 -20.08
C GLU A 69 7.08 -8.38 -18.98
N LEU A 70 6.79 -7.75 -17.83
CA LEU A 70 7.70 -7.71 -16.69
C LEU A 70 8.00 -9.11 -16.14
N ARG A 71 6.98 -9.97 -16.05
CA ARG A 71 7.14 -11.36 -15.58
C ARG A 71 7.93 -12.27 -16.52
N THR A 72 8.17 -11.86 -17.78
CA THR A 72 9.12 -12.55 -18.65
C THR A 72 10.57 -12.32 -18.22
N LEU A 73 10.84 -11.23 -17.50
CA LEU A 73 12.17 -10.89 -16.98
C LEU A 73 12.39 -11.55 -15.61
N ASP A 74 11.42 -11.43 -14.72
CA ASP A 74 11.39 -12.12 -13.43
C ASP A 74 9.95 -12.48 -13.05
N ASN A 75 9.65 -13.77 -12.96
CA ASN A 75 8.31 -14.26 -12.61
C ASN A 75 7.94 -14.02 -11.13
N ASN A 76 8.92 -13.72 -10.29
CA ASN A 76 8.71 -13.48 -8.85
C ASN A 76 8.51 -11.99 -8.49
N LEU A 77 8.48 -11.08 -9.47
CA LEU A 77 8.29 -9.66 -9.20
C LEU A 77 7.05 -9.41 -8.33
N LEU A 78 7.24 -8.66 -7.25
CA LEU A 78 6.14 -8.19 -6.42
C LEU A 78 5.41 -7.06 -7.13
N MET A 79 4.11 -7.23 -7.35
CA MET A 79 3.26 -6.20 -7.95
C MET A 79 2.19 -5.78 -6.95
N LEU A 80 2.45 -4.66 -6.27
CA LEU A 80 1.52 -4.02 -5.34
C LEU A 80 0.73 -2.93 -6.06
N ALA A 81 -0.58 -3.08 -6.13
CA ALA A 81 -1.45 -2.01 -6.59
C ALA A 81 -1.89 -1.12 -5.43
N GLU A 82 -1.74 0.19 -5.56
CA GLU A 82 -2.52 1.11 -4.76
C GLU A 82 -3.95 1.11 -5.28
N GLY A 83 -4.75 0.27 -4.67
CA GLY A 83 -6.12 -0.01 -5.02
C GLY A 83 -6.70 -1.09 -4.09
N GLY A 84 -8.02 -1.11 -3.97
CA GLY A 84 -8.78 -2.09 -3.19
C GLY A 84 -9.59 -3.07 -4.05
N LYS A 85 -9.78 -2.77 -5.34
CA LYS A 85 -10.58 -3.57 -6.26
C LYS A 85 -9.90 -4.90 -6.59
N THR A 86 -10.57 -6.01 -6.27
CA THR A 86 -10.08 -7.36 -6.55
C THR A 86 -9.87 -7.65 -8.05
N SER A 87 -10.53 -6.88 -8.94
CA SER A 87 -10.30 -6.98 -10.39
C SER A 87 -8.84 -6.75 -10.81
N LEU A 88 -8.08 -5.92 -10.07
CA LEU A 88 -6.65 -5.71 -10.31
C LEU A 88 -5.82 -6.99 -10.20
N MET A 89 -6.24 -7.95 -9.38
CA MET A 89 -5.59 -9.27 -9.30
C MET A 89 -5.66 -10.03 -10.63
N ASN A 90 -6.75 -9.87 -11.40
CA ASN A 90 -6.90 -10.45 -12.73
C ASN A 90 -5.98 -9.82 -13.77
N ASN A 91 -5.37 -8.68 -13.45
CA ASN A 91 -4.40 -7.97 -14.28
C ASN A 91 -2.94 -8.38 -13.97
N GLY A 92 -2.73 -9.22 -12.96
CA GLY A 92 -1.42 -9.75 -12.59
C GLY A 92 -0.82 -9.18 -11.31
N PHE A 93 -1.50 -8.26 -10.62
CA PHE A 93 -1.10 -7.83 -9.28
C PHE A 93 -1.22 -8.98 -8.30
N ASN A 94 -0.34 -9.04 -7.32
CA ASN A 94 -0.36 -10.05 -6.26
C ASN A 94 -0.56 -9.45 -4.87
N LEU A 95 -0.59 -8.12 -4.75
CA LEU A 95 -0.85 -7.43 -3.50
C LEU A 95 -1.71 -6.18 -3.72
N LEU A 96 -2.75 -6.00 -2.89
CA LEU A 96 -3.62 -4.82 -2.86
C LEU A 96 -3.63 -4.18 -1.48
N TYR A 97 -3.95 -2.90 -1.42
CA TYR A 97 -4.17 -2.23 -0.14
C TYR A 97 -5.40 -2.75 0.61
N GLY A 98 -5.26 -2.95 1.92
CA GLY A 98 -6.35 -3.29 2.83
C GLY A 98 -7.00 -2.05 3.45
N TRP A 99 -7.55 -1.16 2.62
CA TRP A 99 -8.11 0.13 3.08
C TRP A 99 -9.31 -0.04 4.02
N ASN A 100 -10.21 -0.98 3.70
CA ASN A 100 -11.39 -1.19 4.53
C ASN A 100 -11.02 -1.77 5.89
N PHE A 101 -10.05 -2.69 5.93
CA PHE A 101 -9.52 -3.20 7.19
C PHE A 101 -8.88 -2.09 8.02
N HIS A 102 -8.05 -1.23 7.41
CA HIS A 102 -7.43 -0.10 8.10
C HIS A 102 -8.48 0.87 8.66
N SER A 103 -9.50 1.22 7.87
CA SER A 103 -10.61 2.05 8.34
C SER A 103 -11.36 1.41 9.51
N LYS A 104 -11.63 0.10 9.43
CA LYS A 104 -12.28 -0.66 10.49
C LYS A 104 -11.42 -0.78 11.74
N LEU A 105 -10.10 -0.86 11.59
CA LEU A 105 -9.14 -0.83 12.70
C LEU A 105 -9.22 0.50 13.47
N LYS A 106 -9.23 1.63 12.75
CA LYS A 106 -9.43 2.96 13.37
C LYS A 106 -10.78 3.03 14.11
N ASP A 107 -11.85 2.51 13.51
CA ASP A 107 -13.19 2.48 14.14
C ASP A 107 -13.22 1.63 15.43
N TYR A 108 -12.50 0.51 15.44
CA TYR A 108 -12.38 -0.34 16.62
C TYR A 108 -11.72 0.39 17.79
N TYR A 109 -10.59 1.06 17.55
CA TYR A 109 -9.92 1.84 18.61
C TYR A 109 -10.69 3.11 19.01
N ALA A 110 -11.52 3.62 18.13
CA ALA A 110 -12.45 4.71 18.45
C ALA A 110 -13.73 4.25 19.19
N GLY A 111 -13.87 2.94 19.48
CA GLY A 111 -15.04 2.36 20.16
C GLY A 111 -16.31 2.32 19.31
N LYS A 112 -16.20 2.45 17.98
CA LYS A 112 -17.34 2.47 17.04
C LYS A 112 -17.76 1.10 16.55
N CYS A 113 -16.93 0.10 16.70
CA CYS A 113 -17.22 -1.28 16.32
C CYS A 113 -16.53 -2.28 17.26
N SER A 114 -16.92 -3.55 17.19
CA SER A 114 -16.35 -4.64 17.98
C SER A 114 -15.13 -5.27 17.30
N LEU A 115 -14.36 -6.07 18.06
CA LEU A 115 -13.29 -6.90 17.49
C LEU A 115 -13.85 -7.93 16.49
N THR A 116 -15.07 -8.42 16.71
CA THR A 116 -15.75 -9.32 15.77
C THR A 116 -16.01 -8.65 14.42
N ASP A 117 -16.39 -7.36 14.43
CA ASP A 117 -16.58 -6.60 13.18
C ASP A 117 -15.28 -6.38 12.43
N LEU A 118 -14.18 -6.15 13.15
CA LEU A 118 -12.85 -6.05 12.55
C LEU A 118 -12.43 -7.38 11.91
N TYR A 119 -12.68 -8.50 12.58
CA TYR A 119 -12.37 -9.82 12.06
C TYR A 119 -13.22 -10.17 10.84
N ALA A 120 -14.51 -9.83 10.85
CA ALA A 120 -15.41 -10.00 9.72
C ALA A 120 -14.94 -9.17 8.50
N MET A 121 -14.45 -7.94 8.73
CA MET A 121 -13.88 -7.11 7.68
C MET A 121 -12.61 -7.74 7.09
N ASN A 122 -11.71 -8.28 7.93
CA ASN A 122 -10.52 -9.00 7.45
C ASN A 122 -10.91 -10.16 6.52
N THR A 123 -11.87 -10.98 6.93
CA THR A 123 -12.36 -12.12 6.13
C THR A 123 -12.99 -11.65 4.81
N SER A 124 -13.83 -10.62 4.84
CA SER A 124 -14.50 -10.11 3.64
C SER A 124 -13.55 -9.53 2.60
N GLU A 125 -12.44 -8.90 3.03
CA GLU A 125 -11.42 -8.39 2.09
C GLU A 125 -10.62 -9.50 1.39
N LEU A 126 -10.58 -10.69 1.96
CA LEU A 126 -9.88 -11.85 1.41
C LEU A 126 -10.81 -12.75 0.60
N GLU A 127 -12.12 -12.58 0.76
CA GLU A 127 -13.12 -13.39 0.06
C GLU A 127 -13.04 -13.19 -1.46
N GLY A 128 -13.02 -14.30 -2.19
CA GLY A 128 -12.95 -14.26 -3.65
C GLY A 128 -11.59 -13.85 -4.25
N MET A 129 -10.55 -13.66 -3.43
CA MET A 129 -9.22 -13.37 -3.93
C MET A 129 -8.58 -14.61 -4.59
N PRO A 130 -7.89 -14.45 -5.73
CA PRO A 130 -7.16 -15.54 -6.34
C PRO A 130 -6.08 -16.11 -5.40
N LYS A 131 -5.83 -17.41 -5.50
CA LYS A 131 -4.79 -18.08 -4.70
C LYS A 131 -3.40 -17.44 -4.95
N GLY A 132 -2.68 -17.15 -3.87
CA GLY A 132 -1.35 -16.54 -3.93
C GLY A 132 -1.37 -15.00 -4.00
N THR A 133 -2.57 -14.39 -3.84
CA THR A 133 -2.70 -12.94 -3.71
C THR A 133 -3.02 -12.58 -2.26
N LEU A 134 -2.58 -11.41 -1.82
CA LEU A 134 -2.70 -10.97 -0.42
C LEU A 134 -3.13 -9.49 -0.33
N ARG A 135 -3.49 -9.07 0.89
CA ARG A 135 -3.71 -7.67 1.24
C ARG A 135 -2.52 -7.11 1.99
N LEU A 136 -2.15 -5.87 1.67
CA LEU A 136 -1.22 -5.07 2.47
C LEU A 136 -1.96 -4.64 3.74
N ARG A 137 -1.43 -5.00 4.90
CA ARG A 137 -1.97 -4.68 6.22
C ARG A 137 -1.11 -3.62 6.89
N TYR A 138 -1.72 -2.58 7.40
CA TYR A 138 -0.99 -1.48 8.03
C TYR A 138 -1.83 -0.76 9.09
N SER A 139 -1.17 -0.28 10.10
CA SER A 139 -1.76 0.65 11.08
C SER A 139 -1.53 2.12 10.69
N THR A 140 -0.53 2.37 9.84
CA THR A 140 -0.27 3.67 9.20
C THR A 140 0.45 3.46 7.87
N ASN A 141 0.44 4.47 7.00
CA ASN A 141 1.20 4.54 5.76
C ASN A 141 1.61 5.99 5.49
N HIS A 142 2.20 6.28 4.34
CA HIS A 142 2.68 7.62 3.98
C HIS A 142 1.56 8.68 3.93
N ASP A 143 0.32 8.33 3.54
CA ASP A 143 -0.81 9.25 3.53
C ASP A 143 -1.35 9.48 4.96
N GLN A 144 -1.60 8.39 5.68
CA GLN A 144 -2.19 8.45 7.02
C GLN A 144 -1.28 9.12 8.05
N ALA A 145 0.03 8.95 7.89
CA ALA A 145 1.01 9.55 8.81
C ALA A 145 1.00 11.08 8.81
N SER A 146 0.49 11.72 7.75
CA SER A 146 0.30 13.18 7.71
C SER A 146 -0.90 13.65 8.53
N GLU A 147 -1.90 12.80 8.70
CA GLU A 147 -3.11 13.11 9.45
C GLU A 147 -2.88 12.92 10.96
N ALA A 148 -2.40 11.74 11.35
CA ALA A 148 -2.13 11.39 12.74
C ALA A 148 -1.10 10.26 12.84
N SER A 149 -0.33 10.26 13.93
CA SER A 149 0.55 9.13 14.27
C SER A 149 -0.26 7.93 14.77
N PRO A 150 0.31 6.70 14.74
CA PRO A 150 -0.30 5.54 15.40
C PRO A 150 -0.57 5.77 16.89
N ILE A 151 0.27 6.56 17.57
CA ILE A 151 0.10 6.89 18.98
C ILE A 151 -1.19 7.69 19.21
N GLU A 152 -1.45 8.66 18.35
CA GLU A 152 -2.68 9.46 18.39
C GLU A 152 -3.91 8.65 17.98
N CYS A 153 -3.78 7.82 16.92
CA CYS A 153 -4.89 7.02 16.40
C CYS A 153 -5.38 5.92 17.34
N TYR A 154 -4.45 5.28 18.07
CA TYR A 154 -4.73 4.04 18.80
C TYR A 154 -4.63 4.18 20.32
N GLY A 155 -4.60 5.41 20.85
CA GLY A 155 -4.68 5.66 22.30
C GLY A 155 -3.37 5.39 23.04
N GLY A 156 -2.24 5.78 22.48
CA GLY A 156 -0.90 5.69 23.07
C GLY A 156 -0.08 4.50 22.57
N GLU A 157 1.11 4.32 23.13
CA GLU A 157 2.08 3.29 22.69
C GLU A 157 1.50 1.85 22.75
N ARG A 158 0.78 1.50 23.82
CA ARG A 158 0.19 0.16 23.96
C ARG A 158 -0.89 -0.10 22.90
N GLY A 159 -1.69 0.90 22.59
CA GLY A 159 -2.70 0.81 21.52
C GLY A 159 -2.05 0.70 20.15
N ALA A 160 -1.03 1.50 19.89
CA ALA A 160 -0.26 1.45 18.64
C ALA A 160 0.42 0.07 18.45
N MET A 161 1.03 -0.49 19.50
CA MET A 161 1.61 -1.84 19.47
C MET A 161 0.54 -2.90 19.22
N SER A 162 -0.60 -2.81 19.89
CA SER A 162 -1.72 -3.74 19.70
C SER A 162 -2.28 -3.66 18.26
N ALA A 163 -2.43 -2.45 17.70
CA ALA A 163 -2.83 -2.26 16.30
C ALA A 163 -1.79 -2.87 15.33
N PHE A 164 -0.50 -2.71 15.62
CA PHE A 164 0.57 -3.34 14.85
C PHE A 164 0.52 -4.87 14.91
N VAL A 165 0.26 -5.46 16.07
CA VAL A 165 0.05 -6.91 16.21
C VAL A 165 -1.11 -7.38 15.33
N LEU A 166 -2.25 -6.69 15.37
CA LEU A 166 -3.42 -7.04 14.55
C LEU A 166 -3.11 -6.98 13.06
N THR A 167 -2.42 -5.94 12.59
CA THR A 167 -2.03 -5.81 11.18
C THR A 167 -0.95 -6.78 10.73
N THR A 168 -0.18 -7.32 11.67
CA THR A 168 0.92 -8.26 11.37
C THR A 168 0.47 -9.72 11.46
N MET A 169 -0.41 -10.06 12.42
CA MET A 169 -0.77 -11.45 12.71
C MET A 169 -2.10 -11.89 12.09
N LEU A 170 -2.89 -10.97 11.51
CA LEU A 170 -3.98 -11.33 10.64
C LEU A 170 -3.46 -11.54 9.21
N GLU A 171 -4.18 -12.33 8.42
CA GLU A 171 -3.74 -12.72 7.08
C GLU A 171 -3.45 -11.51 6.18
N GLY A 172 -2.24 -11.48 5.60
CA GLY A 172 -1.76 -10.41 4.75
C GLY A 172 -0.27 -10.15 4.89
N ILE A 173 0.19 -9.10 4.25
CA ILE A 173 1.59 -8.64 4.33
C ILE A 173 1.63 -7.34 5.14
N PRO A 174 2.35 -7.29 6.26
CA PRO A 174 2.45 -6.10 7.08
C PRO A 174 3.32 -5.02 6.43
N LEU A 175 2.84 -3.78 6.46
CA LEU A 175 3.61 -2.58 6.14
C LEU A 175 4.02 -1.88 7.44
N ILE A 176 5.29 -1.50 7.52
CA ILE A 176 5.82 -0.59 8.54
C ILE A 176 6.20 0.70 7.83
N TYR A 177 5.62 1.82 8.27
CA TYR A 177 5.97 3.13 7.77
C TYR A 177 6.93 3.83 8.73
N SER A 178 7.84 4.64 8.18
CA SER A 178 8.90 5.35 8.91
C SER A 178 8.40 6.05 10.17
N SER A 179 9.18 5.97 11.23
CA SER A 179 8.92 6.48 12.58
C SER A 179 7.91 5.69 13.43
N GLN A 180 7.14 4.78 12.84
CA GLN A 180 6.25 3.89 13.58
C GLN A 180 7.02 3.01 14.56
N GLU A 181 8.20 2.54 14.15
CA GLU A 181 9.07 1.66 14.93
C GLU A 181 9.60 2.27 16.22
N VAL A 182 9.58 3.58 16.33
CA VAL A 182 9.99 4.29 17.56
C VAL A 182 8.83 4.98 18.27
N ALA A 183 7.60 4.60 17.92
CA ALA A 183 6.39 5.18 18.50
C ALA A 183 6.38 6.71 18.41
N TYR A 184 6.78 7.28 17.26
CA TYR A 184 6.82 8.72 17.08
C TYR A 184 5.46 9.35 17.38
N PRO A 185 5.37 10.34 18.31
CA PRO A 185 4.09 10.69 18.92
C PRO A 185 3.24 11.68 18.13
N ARG A 186 3.70 12.14 16.96
CA ARG A 186 3.02 13.19 16.17
C ARG A 186 2.86 12.76 14.71
N SER A 187 1.91 13.41 14.02
CA SER A 187 1.80 13.35 12.58
C SER A 187 3.07 13.85 11.87
N LEU A 188 3.34 13.34 10.67
CA LEU A 188 4.48 13.72 9.85
C LEU A 188 4.06 14.80 8.85
N ASN A 189 4.80 15.90 8.82
CA ASN A 189 4.58 16.93 7.80
C ASN A 189 5.45 16.65 6.57
N PHE A 190 4.84 16.33 5.44
CA PHE A 190 5.55 16.01 4.19
C PHE A 190 6.16 17.23 3.49
N PHE A 191 5.66 18.43 3.79
CA PHE A 191 6.05 19.66 3.12
C PHE A 191 7.10 20.47 3.87
N ASN A 192 7.38 20.09 5.11
CA ASN A 192 8.38 20.76 5.94
C ASN A 192 9.42 19.75 6.43
N TYR A 193 10.67 20.18 6.40
CA TYR A 193 11.75 19.39 6.96
C TYR A 193 11.54 19.17 8.46
N GLY A 194 11.63 17.94 8.89
CA GLY A 194 11.59 17.54 10.28
C GLY A 194 12.57 16.40 10.55
N VAL A 195 13.27 16.48 11.67
CA VAL A 195 14.15 15.39 12.13
C VAL A 195 13.34 14.43 12.97
N ILE A 196 13.41 13.14 12.63
CA ILE A 196 12.86 12.05 13.43
C ILE A 196 14.05 11.34 14.07
N ASP A 197 14.09 11.29 15.40
CA ASP A 197 15.06 10.48 16.11
C ASP A 197 14.61 9.00 16.10
N LEU A 198 15.18 8.21 15.21
CA LEU A 198 14.90 6.78 15.09
C LEU A 198 15.47 5.92 16.23
N LYS A 199 16.06 6.55 17.27
CA LYS A 199 16.50 5.89 18.51
C LYS A 199 15.72 6.35 19.73
N SER A 200 14.70 7.17 19.56
CA SER A 200 13.96 7.77 20.68
C SER A 200 13.21 6.74 21.54
N ASN A 201 12.91 5.55 21.03
CA ASN A 201 12.25 4.48 21.78
C ASN A 201 12.75 3.10 21.33
N GLU A 202 13.92 2.72 21.76
CA GLU A 202 14.54 1.43 21.40
C GLU A 202 13.76 0.22 21.97
N VAL A 203 13.07 0.38 23.10
CA VAL A 203 12.25 -0.70 23.68
C VAL A 203 11.08 -1.03 22.75
N PHE A 204 10.35 -0.03 22.30
CA PHE A 204 9.25 -0.21 21.36
C PHE A 204 9.72 -0.83 20.05
N ALA A 205 10.87 -0.38 19.54
CA ALA A 205 11.48 -0.93 18.31
C ALA A 205 11.85 -2.41 18.47
N GLN A 206 12.38 -2.82 19.63
CA GLN A 206 12.68 -4.21 19.91
C GLN A 206 11.43 -5.08 19.98
N GLU A 207 10.37 -4.60 20.62
CA GLU A 207 9.07 -5.30 20.68
C GLU A 207 8.48 -5.50 19.28
N MET A 208 8.49 -4.46 18.42
CA MET A 208 8.07 -4.59 17.02
C MET A 208 8.91 -5.62 16.26
N ALA A 209 10.24 -5.61 16.45
CA ALA A 209 11.13 -6.56 15.81
C ALA A 209 10.84 -8.02 16.24
N GLU A 210 10.42 -8.24 17.49
CA GLU A 210 9.99 -9.56 17.97
C GLU A 210 8.70 -10.03 17.31
N ILE A 211 7.72 -9.14 17.15
CA ILE A 211 6.49 -9.43 16.42
C ILE A 211 6.78 -9.81 14.97
N ILE A 212 7.66 -9.08 14.29
CA ILE A 212 8.08 -9.41 12.91
C ILE A 212 8.81 -10.75 12.84
N ARG A 213 9.65 -11.07 13.83
CA ARG A 213 10.29 -12.39 13.89
C ARG A 213 9.25 -13.51 14.05
N ALA A 214 8.26 -13.31 14.93
CA ALA A 214 7.16 -14.26 15.09
C ALA A 214 6.34 -14.43 13.80
N TYR A 215 6.00 -13.33 13.12
CA TYR A 215 5.34 -13.36 11.80
C TYR A 215 6.13 -14.18 10.78
N LYS A 216 7.44 -13.91 10.67
CA LYS A 216 8.32 -14.65 9.74
C LYS A 216 8.44 -16.13 10.05
N ALA A 217 8.33 -16.52 11.33
CA ALA A 217 8.38 -17.91 11.79
C ALA A 217 7.03 -18.65 11.61
N THR A 218 5.93 -17.93 11.37
CA THR A 218 4.57 -18.51 11.38
C THR A 218 4.01 -18.52 9.95
N SER A 219 4.04 -19.67 9.28
CA SER A 219 3.58 -19.83 7.89
C SER A 219 2.06 -19.66 7.71
N SER A 220 1.27 -19.81 8.79
CA SER A 220 -0.19 -19.73 8.74
C SER A 220 -0.75 -18.31 8.66
N VAL A 221 0.10 -17.29 8.82
CA VAL A 221 -0.30 -15.86 8.71
C VAL A 221 0.28 -15.17 7.47
N ARG A 222 0.93 -15.93 6.60
CA ARG A 222 1.59 -15.46 5.37
C ARG A 222 0.94 -16.04 4.13
#